data_87d8b5a75e0aa419c75bdc525e2bd7d4
#
_entry.id   87d8b5a75e0aa419c75bdc525e2bd7d4
#
_cell.length_a   1.000
_cell.length_b   1.000
_cell.length_c   1.000
_cell.angle_alpha   90.00
_cell.angle_beta   90.00
_cell.angle_gamma   90.00
#
_symmetry.space_group_name_H-M   'P 1'
#
loop_
_entity.id
_entity.type
_entity.pdbx_description
1 polymer ?
#
loop_
_entity_poly.entity_id
_entity_poly.type
_entity_poly.pdbx_seq_one_letter_code
_entity_poly.pdbx_strand_id
1 'polypeptide(L)'
;MDGNPPVSPVTLQMLNRLIDTQTRLRDAAEARWSFAREALFNLARLVAADWLEVRQQDKGGLESIRIEELSQVVYHRASALQAVSALPDAAQLQKATERNDELTRVVSDLEAQLEQAGKLAKELETAYQEIERLKTQTEKLKNTTPPVVESSVDLGTIPTPSWFKAWAASKGFDRQAFVIRLMGDTGLARRPEVIKALVDKFGIEPTSGAVSHTIKRLQELGLITIEETAGTGNGAPPQILALDKLGETAYIFLAQKLPTENEYHSARSAHSTDAHTLLVLKVASILVEEGYEVASKGEINFPLPGGRISSPDILARENGRDIHVEVERDVNKGDEEGRERKWQNAFDATQGWLYIFCETEAIQKKLIQEVNRALASESRLGRANIFMTNLEAVKSGKRHVDGSIWVSQKHPAGVR
;
A
#
# COMPACT_ATOMS: atom_id res chain seq x y z
N MET A 1 1.24 40.96 -27.65
CA MET A 1 1.05 39.48 -27.83
C MET A 1 1.91 38.80 -26.79
N ASP A 2 1.31 38.64 -25.60
CA ASP A 2 2.00 38.01 -24.47
C ASP A 2 1.81 36.49 -24.56
N GLY A 3 2.70 35.86 -25.33
CA GLY A 3 2.75 34.41 -25.42
C GLY A 3 3.34 33.84 -24.13
N ASN A 4 2.50 33.25 -23.27
CA ASN A 4 3.00 32.43 -22.17
C ASN A 4 3.92 31.35 -22.75
N PRO A 5 5.11 31.13 -22.18
CA PRO A 5 6.01 30.08 -22.64
C PRO A 5 5.32 28.70 -22.53
N PRO A 6 5.55 27.81 -23.48
CA PRO A 6 4.96 26.46 -23.45
C PRO A 6 5.39 25.73 -22.16
N VAL A 7 4.40 25.11 -21.52
CA VAL A 7 4.63 24.38 -20.25
C VAL A 7 5.48 23.15 -20.54
N SER A 8 6.56 23.02 -19.83
CA SER A 8 7.48 21.89 -19.95
C SER A 8 6.74 20.56 -19.68
N PRO A 9 7.01 19.47 -20.46
CA PRO A 9 6.49 18.13 -20.18
C PRO A 9 6.78 17.67 -18.74
N VAL A 10 7.90 18.08 -18.15
CA VAL A 10 8.26 17.84 -16.74
C VAL A 10 7.26 18.51 -15.80
N THR A 11 6.81 19.72 -16.09
CA THR A 11 5.81 20.43 -15.27
C THR A 11 4.45 19.70 -15.33
N LEU A 12 4.03 19.21 -16.49
CA LEU A 12 2.81 18.42 -16.63
C LEU A 12 2.88 17.10 -15.85
N GLN A 13 4.01 16.42 -15.91
CA GLN A 13 4.22 15.18 -15.17
C GLN A 13 4.25 15.40 -13.64
N MET A 14 4.88 16.50 -13.17
CA MET A 14 4.82 16.91 -11.77
C MET A 14 3.39 17.22 -11.31
N LEU A 15 2.61 17.91 -12.12
CA LEU A 15 1.20 18.20 -11.83
C LEU A 15 0.37 16.92 -11.74
N ASN A 16 0.56 15.98 -12.66
CA ASN A 16 -0.14 14.70 -12.61
C ASN A 16 0.22 13.89 -11.34
N ARG A 17 1.50 13.83 -10.93
CA ARG A 17 1.92 13.20 -9.67
C ARG A 17 1.30 13.88 -8.45
N LEU A 18 1.21 15.20 -8.45
CA LEU A 18 0.57 15.95 -7.36
C LEU A 18 -0.91 15.62 -7.28
N ILE A 19 -1.61 15.56 -8.42
CA ILE A 19 -3.01 15.16 -8.52
C ILE A 19 -3.21 13.74 -7.98
N ASP A 20 -2.36 12.78 -8.39
CA ASP A 20 -2.42 11.39 -7.91
C ASP A 20 -2.21 11.30 -6.39
N THR A 21 -1.24 12.04 -5.86
CA THR A 21 -0.97 12.09 -4.42
C THR A 21 -2.16 12.66 -3.65
N GLN A 22 -2.73 13.78 -4.12
CA GLN A 22 -3.91 14.39 -3.51
C GLN A 22 -5.13 13.46 -3.60
N THR A 23 -5.30 12.74 -4.70
CA THR A 23 -6.38 11.77 -4.87
C THR A 23 -6.25 10.63 -3.85
N ARG A 24 -5.05 10.07 -3.66
CA ARG A 24 -4.79 9.04 -2.63
C ARG A 24 -5.08 9.52 -1.21
N LEU A 25 -4.67 10.76 -0.88
CA LEU A 25 -4.96 11.36 0.44
C LEU A 25 -6.45 11.53 0.67
N ARG A 26 -7.18 11.98 -0.35
CA ARG A 26 -8.64 12.09 -0.32
C ARG A 26 -9.29 10.72 -0.07
N ASP A 27 -8.93 9.70 -0.84
CA ASP A 27 -9.52 8.37 -0.75
C ASP A 27 -9.26 7.74 0.64
N ALA A 28 -8.08 7.96 1.21
CA ALA A 28 -7.76 7.55 2.58
C ALA A 28 -8.59 8.30 3.65
N ALA A 29 -8.86 9.59 3.46
CA ALA A 29 -9.70 10.38 4.35
C ALA A 29 -11.18 9.94 4.25
N GLU A 30 -11.68 9.66 3.05
CA GLU A 30 -13.04 9.14 2.82
C GLU A 30 -13.25 7.77 3.48
N ALA A 31 -12.26 6.87 3.39
CA ALA A 31 -12.31 5.57 4.04
C ALA A 31 -12.38 5.69 5.58
N ARG A 32 -11.58 6.58 6.18
CA ARG A 32 -11.62 6.84 7.64
C ARG A 32 -12.93 7.46 8.08
N TRP A 33 -13.47 8.39 7.30
CA TRP A 33 -14.76 9.00 7.53
C TRP A 33 -15.92 7.97 7.50
N SER A 34 -15.91 7.10 6.50
CA SER A 34 -16.87 6.00 6.37
C SER A 34 -16.83 5.08 7.58
N PHE A 35 -15.63 4.69 8.04
CA PHE A 35 -15.45 3.86 9.22
C PHE A 35 -15.98 4.52 10.50
N ALA A 36 -15.68 5.80 10.73
CA ALA A 36 -16.15 6.54 11.90
C ALA A 36 -17.69 6.66 11.89
N ARG A 37 -18.27 6.90 10.74
CA ARG A 37 -19.74 6.96 10.57
C ARG A 37 -20.40 5.62 10.88
N GLU A 38 -19.84 4.52 10.39
CA GLU A 38 -20.35 3.18 10.64
C GLU A 38 -20.28 2.82 12.13
N ALA A 39 -19.17 3.14 12.82
CA ALA A 39 -19.03 2.93 14.26
C ALA A 39 -20.11 3.68 15.06
N LEU A 40 -20.41 4.94 14.71
CA LEU A 40 -21.49 5.71 15.33
C LEU A 40 -22.87 5.13 15.07
N PHE A 41 -23.14 4.62 13.86
CA PHE A 41 -24.39 3.92 13.56
C PHE A 41 -24.55 2.64 14.38
N ASN A 42 -23.48 1.89 14.57
CA ASN A 42 -23.49 0.69 15.40
C ASN A 42 -23.80 1.03 16.87
N LEU A 43 -23.22 2.09 17.41
CA LEU A 43 -23.57 2.60 18.74
C LEU A 43 -25.03 3.07 18.81
N ALA A 44 -25.50 3.80 17.82
CA ALA A 44 -26.89 4.26 17.77
C ALA A 44 -27.88 3.09 17.72
N ARG A 45 -27.57 2.00 17.02
CA ARG A 45 -28.40 0.77 17.04
C ARG A 45 -28.52 0.16 18.44
N LEU A 46 -27.49 0.30 19.28
CA LEU A 46 -27.50 -0.21 20.65
C LEU A 46 -28.28 0.67 21.63
N VAL A 47 -28.19 2.00 21.49
CA VAL A 47 -28.73 2.93 22.52
C VAL A 47 -29.92 3.75 22.03
N ALA A 48 -30.19 3.82 20.74
CA ALA A 48 -31.23 4.67 20.12
C ALA A 48 -31.88 3.99 18.90
N ALA A 49 -32.13 2.68 18.97
CA ALA A 49 -32.74 1.92 17.87
C ALA A 49 -34.08 2.50 17.42
N ASP A 50 -34.94 2.92 18.38
CA ASP A 50 -36.22 3.57 18.14
C ASP A 50 -36.10 4.86 17.32
N TRP A 51 -35.09 5.66 17.59
CA TRP A 51 -34.82 6.89 16.84
C TRP A 51 -34.33 6.58 15.41
N LEU A 52 -33.51 5.56 15.23
CA LEU A 52 -33.04 5.13 13.91
C LEU A 52 -34.20 4.58 13.06
N GLU A 53 -35.15 3.83 13.64
CA GLU A 53 -36.32 3.33 12.95
C GLU A 53 -37.20 4.48 12.42
N VAL A 54 -37.40 5.53 13.22
CA VAL A 54 -38.14 6.73 12.78
C VAL A 54 -37.39 7.42 11.63
N ARG A 55 -36.07 7.60 11.75
CA ARG A 55 -35.28 8.26 10.71
C ARG A 55 -35.15 7.43 9.41
N GLN A 56 -35.26 6.12 9.50
CA GLN A 56 -35.25 5.27 8.30
C GLN A 56 -36.48 5.48 7.42
N GLN A 57 -37.57 5.98 8.00
CA GLN A 57 -38.82 6.28 7.28
C GLN A 57 -38.81 7.69 6.65
N ASP A 58 -37.85 8.56 7.03
CA ASP A 58 -37.74 9.89 6.47
C ASP A 58 -37.23 9.88 5.01
N LYS A 59 -37.59 10.93 4.24
CA LYS A 59 -37.05 11.12 2.89
C LYS A 59 -35.52 11.29 2.93
N GLY A 60 -34.83 10.31 2.43
CA GLY A 60 -33.35 10.25 2.43
C GLY A 60 -32.77 9.15 3.33
N GLY A 61 -33.61 8.52 4.17
CA GLY A 61 -33.23 7.38 5.00
C GLY A 61 -32.05 7.68 5.92
N LEU A 62 -31.35 6.63 6.32
CA LEU A 62 -30.18 6.73 7.21
C LEU A 62 -28.99 7.48 6.59
N GLU A 63 -28.95 7.61 5.28
CA GLU A 63 -27.86 8.32 4.59
C GLU A 63 -27.89 9.84 4.78
N SER A 64 -29.08 10.40 5.03
CA SER A 64 -29.27 11.83 5.26
C SER A 64 -28.91 12.30 6.67
N ILE A 65 -28.64 11.38 7.61
CA ILE A 65 -28.33 11.72 9.00
C ILE A 65 -26.91 12.30 9.07
N ARG A 66 -26.80 13.49 9.65
CA ARG A 66 -25.49 14.11 9.91
C ARG A 66 -24.82 13.44 11.10
N ILE A 67 -23.48 13.36 11.05
CA ILE A 67 -22.70 12.73 12.13
C ILE A 67 -22.87 13.46 13.45
N GLU A 68 -22.96 14.79 13.42
CA GLU A 68 -23.20 15.62 14.62
C GLU A 68 -24.54 15.29 15.29
N GLU A 69 -25.58 15.12 14.49
CA GLU A 69 -26.92 14.74 14.97
C GLU A 69 -26.90 13.32 15.58
N LEU A 70 -26.26 12.39 14.88
CA LEU A 70 -26.10 11.01 15.35
C LEU A 70 -25.32 10.95 16.67
N SER A 71 -24.23 11.68 16.77
CA SER A 71 -23.39 11.79 17.96
C SER A 71 -24.17 12.37 19.16
N GLN A 72 -24.94 13.43 18.96
CA GLN A 72 -25.76 14.03 20.00
C GLN A 72 -26.82 13.06 20.52
N VAL A 73 -27.51 12.34 19.63
CA VAL A 73 -28.55 11.37 20.03
C VAL A 73 -27.92 10.21 20.81
N VAL A 74 -26.78 9.66 20.37
CA VAL A 74 -26.07 8.61 21.09
C VAL A 74 -25.67 9.10 22.47
N TYR A 75 -25.11 10.30 22.59
CA TYR A 75 -24.70 10.88 23.87
C TYR A 75 -25.88 11.08 24.83
N HIS A 76 -26.99 11.68 24.38
CA HIS A 76 -28.17 11.90 25.22
C HIS A 76 -28.84 10.59 25.66
N ARG A 77 -28.91 9.59 24.80
CA ARG A 77 -29.50 8.29 25.15
C ARG A 77 -28.62 7.48 26.10
N ALA A 78 -27.30 7.48 25.89
CA ALA A 78 -26.35 6.85 26.81
C ALA A 78 -26.42 7.48 28.19
N SER A 79 -26.49 8.82 28.29
CA SER A 79 -26.63 9.56 29.54
C SER A 79 -27.98 9.27 30.25
N ALA A 80 -29.06 9.13 29.49
CA ALA A 80 -30.38 8.77 30.05
C ALA A 80 -30.40 7.34 30.58
N LEU A 81 -29.83 6.37 29.88
CA LEU A 81 -29.69 4.98 30.36
C LEU A 81 -28.84 4.89 31.62
N GLN A 82 -27.85 5.75 31.77
CA GLN A 82 -27.02 5.88 32.97
C GLN A 82 -27.81 6.37 34.20
N ALA A 83 -28.79 7.30 34.00
CA ALA A 83 -29.63 7.83 35.06
C ALA A 83 -30.67 6.80 35.55
N VAL A 84 -31.12 5.86 34.72
CA VAL A 84 -32.13 4.84 35.05
C VAL A 84 -31.54 3.64 35.80
N SER A 85 -30.24 3.38 35.74
CA SER A 85 -29.57 2.25 36.39
C SER A 85 -29.27 2.47 37.89
N ALA A 86 -29.71 3.53 38.49
CA ALA A 86 -29.45 3.86 39.90
C ALA A 86 -30.47 3.24 40.84
N LEU A 87 -30.43 1.91 41.12
CA LEU A 87 -30.99 1.23 42.29
C LEU A 87 -30.24 -0.07 42.59
N PRO A 88 -30.24 -0.61 43.85
CA PRO A 88 -29.07 -0.69 44.67
C PRO A 88 -28.64 -2.14 45.01
N ASP A 89 -27.50 -2.55 44.56
CA ASP A 89 -26.70 -3.58 45.21
C ASP A 89 -25.23 -3.16 45.07
N ALA A 90 -24.46 -3.13 46.18
CA ALA A 90 -23.12 -2.56 46.15
C ALA A 90 -22.19 -3.19 45.10
N ALA A 91 -22.37 -4.48 44.80
CA ALA A 91 -21.59 -5.18 43.78
C ALA A 91 -22.06 -4.82 42.37
N GLN A 92 -23.33 -4.50 42.16
CA GLN A 92 -23.86 -4.01 40.89
C GLN A 92 -23.48 -2.55 40.65
N LEU A 93 -23.45 -1.75 41.73
CA LEU A 93 -22.99 -0.36 41.69
C LEU A 93 -21.48 -0.29 41.31
N GLN A 94 -20.66 -1.17 41.86
CA GLN A 94 -19.23 -1.21 41.49
C GLN A 94 -19.04 -1.62 40.03
N LYS A 95 -19.71 -2.66 39.55
CA LYS A 95 -19.68 -3.03 38.11
C LYS A 95 -20.24 -1.95 37.19
N ALA A 96 -21.26 -1.23 37.63
CA ALA A 96 -21.81 -0.11 36.88
C ALA A 96 -20.83 1.07 36.83
N THR A 97 -20.11 1.34 37.90
CA THR A 97 -19.09 2.38 37.96
C THR A 97 -17.90 2.03 37.06
N GLU A 98 -17.38 0.80 37.12
CA GLU A 98 -16.31 0.32 36.27
C GLU A 98 -16.70 0.40 34.79
N ARG A 99 -17.94 0.01 34.46
CA ARG A 99 -18.45 0.10 33.09
C ARG A 99 -18.68 1.54 32.62
N ASN A 100 -19.03 2.43 33.56
CA ASN A 100 -19.17 3.85 33.30
C ASN A 100 -17.84 4.53 33.02
N ASP A 101 -16.81 4.17 33.77
CA ASP A 101 -15.44 4.65 33.55
C ASP A 101 -14.89 4.17 32.20
N GLU A 102 -15.21 2.94 31.80
CA GLU A 102 -14.85 2.40 30.49
C GLU A 102 -15.59 3.13 29.38
N LEU A 103 -16.91 3.35 29.53
CA LEU A 103 -17.71 4.13 28.57
C LEU A 103 -17.23 5.57 28.46
N THR A 104 -16.83 6.19 29.59
CA THR A 104 -16.30 7.56 29.59
C THR A 104 -14.99 7.65 28.83
N ARG A 105 -14.11 6.64 28.96
CA ARG A 105 -12.87 6.55 28.15
C ARG A 105 -13.19 6.39 26.66
N VAL A 106 -14.10 5.48 26.31
CA VAL A 106 -14.52 5.26 24.93
C VAL A 106 -15.14 6.53 24.33
N VAL A 107 -15.97 7.25 25.08
CA VAL A 107 -16.55 8.53 24.65
C VAL A 107 -15.45 9.58 24.42
N SER A 108 -14.49 9.70 25.33
CA SER A 108 -13.36 10.62 25.18
C SER A 108 -12.48 10.29 23.97
N ASP A 109 -12.21 9.00 23.74
CA ASP A 109 -11.47 8.56 22.57
C ASP A 109 -12.24 8.83 21.25
N LEU A 110 -13.56 8.63 21.27
CA LEU A 110 -14.42 8.94 20.13
C LEU A 110 -14.50 10.44 19.86
N GLU A 111 -14.57 11.28 20.89
CA GLU A 111 -14.54 12.75 20.76
C GLU A 111 -13.20 13.21 20.15
N ALA A 112 -12.08 12.65 20.57
CA ALA A 112 -10.77 12.94 19.99
C ALA A 112 -10.69 12.49 18.53
N GLN A 113 -11.23 11.32 18.18
CA GLN A 113 -11.31 10.84 16.81
C GLN A 113 -12.24 11.70 15.95
N LEU A 114 -13.32 12.19 16.51
CA LEU A 114 -14.28 13.07 15.83
C LEU A 114 -13.69 14.45 15.55
N GLU A 115 -12.91 14.99 16.49
CA GLU A 115 -12.13 16.22 16.27
C GLU A 115 -11.09 16.04 15.16
N GLN A 116 -10.39 14.89 15.18
CA GLN A 116 -9.43 14.55 14.15
C GLN A 116 -10.10 14.36 12.78
N ALA A 117 -11.26 13.69 12.74
CA ALA A 117 -12.05 13.56 11.52
C ALA A 117 -12.53 14.92 10.99
N GLY A 118 -12.92 15.85 11.87
CA GLY A 118 -13.28 17.21 11.50
C GLY A 118 -12.11 18.00 10.89
N LYS A 119 -10.88 17.81 11.40
CA LYS A 119 -9.66 18.39 10.81
C LYS A 119 -9.38 17.79 9.43
N LEU A 120 -9.47 16.47 9.31
CA LEU A 120 -9.30 15.76 8.04
C LEU A 120 -10.37 16.15 7.00
N ALA A 121 -11.61 16.37 7.41
CA ALA A 121 -12.67 16.84 6.51
C ALA A 121 -12.36 18.23 5.92
N LYS A 122 -11.79 19.14 6.73
CA LYS A 122 -11.33 20.45 6.23
C LYS A 122 -10.13 20.33 5.30
N GLU A 123 -9.18 19.46 5.60
CA GLU A 123 -8.05 19.18 4.74
C GLU A 123 -8.50 18.57 3.42
N LEU A 124 -9.48 17.66 3.47
CA LEU A 124 -10.12 17.06 2.30
C LEU A 124 -10.78 18.11 1.42
N GLU A 125 -11.59 19.01 2.00
CA GLU A 125 -12.23 20.12 1.26
C GLU A 125 -11.18 20.98 0.55
N THR A 126 -10.09 21.31 1.26
CA THR A 126 -8.98 22.08 0.69
C THR A 126 -8.29 21.32 -0.45
N ALA A 127 -8.10 20.01 -0.29
CA ALA A 127 -7.52 19.15 -1.32
C ALA A 127 -8.43 19.03 -2.56
N TYR A 128 -9.75 18.95 -2.37
CA TYR A 128 -10.71 18.98 -3.48
C TYR A 128 -10.62 20.27 -4.29
N GLN A 129 -10.59 21.41 -3.62
CA GLN A 129 -10.47 22.70 -4.27
C GLN A 129 -9.15 22.80 -5.06
N GLU A 130 -8.06 22.31 -4.50
CA GLU A 130 -6.77 22.32 -5.18
C GLU A 130 -6.73 21.32 -6.37
N ILE A 131 -7.33 20.15 -6.26
CA ILE A 131 -7.48 19.20 -7.39
C ILE A 131 -8.26 19.84 -8.54
N GLU A 132 -9.38 20.49 -8.26
CA GLU A 132 -10.19 21.16 -9.29
C GLU A 132 -9.45 22.33 -9.91
N ARG A 133 -8.70 23.08 -9.12
CA ARG A 133 -7.82 24.13 -9.62
C ARG A 133 -6.74 23.57 -10.55
N LEU A 134 -6.08 22.49 -10.15
CA LEU A 134 -5.03 21.84 -10.93
C LEU A 134 -5.59 21.17 -12.22
N LYS A 135 -6.76 20.54 -12.16
CA LYS A 135 -7.44 20.00 -13.35
C LYS A 135 -7.74 21.10 -14.36
N THR A 136 -8.32 22.22 -13.88
CA THR A 136 -8.63 23.35 -14.75
C THR A 136 -7.36 23.94 -15.36
N GLN A 137 -6.29 24.02 -14.60
CA GLN A 137 -4.98 24.48 -15.08
C GLN A 137 -4.39 23.51 -16.11
N THR A 138 -4.48 22.20 -15.85
CA THR A 138 -4.00 21.15 -16.77
C THR A 138 -4.80 21.13 -18.08
N GLU A 139 -6.13 21.31 -18.03
CA GLU A 139 -6.95 21.43 -19.23
C GLU A 139 -6.63 22.67 -20.07
N LYS A 140 -6.45 23.82 -19.39
CA LYS A 140 -6.00 25.04 -20.09
C LYS A 140 -4.65 24.82 -20.77
N LEU A 141 -3.73 24.12 -20.11
CA LEU A 141 -2.40 23.82 -20.63
C LEU A 141 -2.46 22.81 -21.80
N LYS A 142 -3.30 21.77 -21.72
CA LYS A 142 -3.53 20.81 -22.83
C LYS A 142 -4.12 21.49 -24.06
N ASN A 143 -5.03 22.43 -23.87
CA ASN A 143 -5.70 23.15 -24.96
C ASN A 143 -4.84 24.23 -25.61
N THR A 144 -3.75 24.65 -24.96
CA THR A 144 -2.77 25.62 -25.49
C THR A 144 -1.53 24.96 -26.11
N THR A 145 -1.39 23.63 -25.99
CA THR A 145 -0.22 22.91 -26.51
C THR A 145 -0.59 22.19 -27.81
N PRO A 146 0.14 22.39 -28.94
CA PRO A 146 -0.05 21.59 -30.12
C PRO A 146 0.25 20.11 -29.85
N PRO A 147 -0.30 19.15 -30.64
CA PRO A 147 -0.16 17.72 -30.39
C PRO A 147 1.33 17.37 -30.22
N VAL A 148 1.64 16.82 -29.06
CA VAL A 148 3.01 16.44 -28.69
C VAL A 148 3.42 15.26 -29.55
N VAL A 149 4.30 15.52 -30.49
CA VAL A 149 5.26 14.52 -30.98
C VAL A 149 6.07 14.11 -29.76
N GLU A 150 6.26 12.80 -29.52
CA GLU A 150 7.16 12.29 -28.48
C GLU A 150 8.58 12.87 -28.69
N SER A 151 8.80 14.07 -28.20
CA SER A 151 10.10 14.70 -28.21
C SER A 151 10.73 14.48 -26.84
N SER A 152 11.85 13.79 -26.85
CA SER A 152 12.83 13.82 -25.76
C SER A 152 12.87 15.23 -25.17
N VAL A 153 12.69 15.33 -23.85
CA VAL A 153 12.77 16.60 -23.13
C VAL A 153 14.13 17.21 -23.42
N ASP A 154 14.16 18.26 -24.24
CA ASP A 154 15.40 19.01 -24.49
C ASP A 154 15.76 19.81 -23.23
N LEU A 155 16.48 19.17 -22.31
CA LEU A 155 17.08 19.81 -21.14
C LEU A 155 18.32 20.64 -21.50
N GLY A 156 18.63 20.77 -22.80
CA GLY A 156 19.84 21.47 -23.27
C GLY A 156 19.91 22.95 -22.89
N THR A 157 18.82 23.52 -22.38
CA THR A 157 18.77 24.92 -21.89
C THR A 157 19.00 25.06 -20.38
N ILE A 158 19.00 23.96 -19.59
CA ILE A 158 19.27 24.04 -18.17
C ILE A 158 20.79 23.98 -17.95
N PRO A 159 21.43 25.07 -17.45
CA PRO A 159 22.87 25.05 -17.24
C PRO A 159 23.23 23.98 -16.21
N THR A 160 24.13 23.08 -16.60
CA THR A 160 24.62 22.00 -15.72
C THR A 160 25.26 22.59 -14.48
N PRO A 161 24.76 22.30 -13.27
CA PRO A 161 25.28 22.86 -12.03
C PRO A 161 26.76 22.52 -11.81
N SER A 162 27.48 23.42 -11.16
CA SER A 162 28.91 23.21 -10.86
C SER A 162 29.19 21.94 -10.04
N TRP A 163 28.32 21.64 -9.07
CA TRP A 163 28.40 20.44 -8.26
C TRP A 163 28.30 19.15 -9.13
N PHE A 164 27.41 19.14 -10.14
CA PHE A 164 27.24 18.00 -11.03
C PHE A 164 28.51 17.79 -11.90
N LYS A 165 29.08 18.87 -12.43
CA LYS A 165 30.33 18.82 -13.19
C LYS A 165 31.47 18.28 -12.34
N ALA A 166 31.58 18.75 -11.09
CA ALA A 166 32.59 18.26 -10.15
C ALA A 166 32.40 16.78 -9.80
N TRP A 167 31.16 16.35 -9.59
CA TRP A 167 30.82 14.95 -9.37
C TRP A 167 31.14 14.09 -10.61
N ALA A 168 30.75 14.53 -11.80
CA ALA A 168 31.03 13.82 -13.06
C ALA A 168 32.50 13.65 -13.34
N ALA A 169 33.35 14.57 -12.88
CA ALA A 169 34.81 14.46 -12.98
C ALA A 169 35.47 13.62 -11.86
N SER A 170 34.68 13.15 -10.88
CA SER A 170 35.19 12.44 -9.71
C SER A 170 35.54 10.98 -10.01
N LYS A 171 36.54 10.45 -9.28
CA LYS A 171 36.89 9.02 -9.36
C LYS A 171 35.69 8.15 -8.91
N GLY A 172 35.32 7.19 -9.74
CA GLY A 172 34.23 6.27 -9.46
C GLY A 172 32.84 6.78 -9.91
N PHE A 173 32.79 7.89 -10.64
CA PHE A 173 31.56 8.45 -11.19
C PHE A 173 30.70 7.40 -11.93
N ASP A 174 31.32 6.57 -12.80
CA ASP A 174 30.56 5.58 -13.59
C ASP A 174 29.72 4.63 -12.72
N ARG A 175 30.29 4.15 -11.60
CA ARG A 175 29.59 3.28 -10.66
C ARG A 175 28.50 4.04 -9.89
N GLN A 176 28.81 5.27 -9.49
CA GLN A 176 27.85 6.13 -8.79
C GLN A 176 26.70 6.53 -9.71
N ALA A 177 26.99 6.94 -10.93
CA ALA A 177 26.00 7.28 -11.95
C ALA A 177 25.12 6.07 -12.33
N PHE A 178 25.71 4.88 -12.40
CA PHE A 178 24.95 3.64 -12.60
C PHE A 178 23.94 3.40 -11.48
N VAL A 179 24.33 3.53 -10.22
CA VAL A 179 23.42 3.36 -9.08
C VAL A 179 22.28 4.38 -9.13
N ILE A 180 22.58 5.66 -9.37
CA ILE A 180 21.56 6.72 -9.51
C ILE A 180 20.61 6.41 -10.68
N ARG A 181 21.13 5.97 -11.83
CA ARG A 181 20.29 5.57 -12.97
C ARG A 181 19.44 4.36 -12.66
N LEU A 182 20.03 3.31 -12.08
CA LEU A 182 19.28 2.10 -11.70
C LEU A 182 18.12 2.44 -10.78
N MET A 183 18.37 3.17 -9.68
CA MET A 183 17.33 3.57 -8.75
C MET A 183 16.28 4.46 -9.40
N GLY A 184 16.68 5.42 -10.22
CA GLY A 184 15.75 6.31 -10.90
C GLY A 184 14.97 5.65 -12.04
N ASP A 185 15.54 4.68 -12.75
CA ASP A 185 14.87 3.96 -13.83
C ASP A 185 13.86 2.93 -13.30
N THR A 186 14.17 2.26 -12.20
CA THR A 186 13.42 1.10 -11.71
C THR A 186 12.68 1.33 -10.39
N GLY A 187 13.04 2.39 -9.66
CA GLY A 187 12.57 2.60 -8.28
C GLY A 187 13.20 1.63 -7.27
N LEU A 188 14.20 0.83 -7.67
CA LEU A 188 14.81 -0.20 -6.83
C LEU A 188 15.38 0.41 -5.54
N ALA A 189 14.94 -0.13 -4.39
CA ALA A 189 15.21 0.44 -3.08
C ALA A 189 16.05 -0.45 -2.17
N ARG A 190 15.99 -1.77 -2.33
CA ARG A 190 16.64 -2.71 -1.42
C ARG A 190 18.13 -2.77 -1.68
N ARG A 191 18.92 -2.45 -0.64
CA ARG A 191 20.38 -2.39 -0.74
C ARG A 191 21.03 -3.65 -1.33
N PRO A 192 20.65 -4.88 -0.94
CA PRO A 192 21.26 -6.09 -1.53
C PRO A 192 21.09 -6.19 -3.05
N GLU A 193 19.92 -5.81 -3.56
CA GLU A 193 19.60 -5.87 -4.99
C GLU A 193 20.35 -4.79 -5.77
N VAL A 194 20.47 -3.57 -5.21
CA VAL A 194 21.30 -2.51 -5.79
C VAL A 194 22.76 -2.94 -5.83
N ILE A 195 23.25 -3.58 -4.78
CA ILE A 195 24.62 -4.14 -4.74
C ILE A 195 24.78 -5.25 -5.79
N LYS A 196 23.83 -6.18 -5.88
CA LYS A 196 23.84 -7.25 -6.90
C LYS A 196 23.95 -6.67 -8.30
N ALA A 197 23.09 -5.71 -8.63
CA ALA A 197 23.11 -5.06 -9.94
C ALA A 197 24.43 -4.32 -10.23
N LEU A 198 25.03 -3.67 -9.22
CA LEU A 198 26.33 -3.02 -9.32
C LEU A 198 27.45 -4.03 -9.58
N VAL A 199 27.44 -5.15 -8.85
CA VAL A 199 28.37 -6.26 -8.99
C VAL A 199 28.29 -6.86 -10.40
N ASP A 200 27.08 -7.20 -10.84
CA ASP A 200 26.83 -7.79 -12.15
C ASP A 200 27.26 -6.87 -13.29
N LYS A 201 27.00 -5.56 -13.16
CA LYS A 201 27.34 -4.56 -14.18
C LYS A 201 28.83 -4.35 -14.36
N PHE A 202 29.57 -4.35 -13.26
CA PHE A 202 31.02 -3.98 -13.28
C PHE A 202 31.98 -5.16 -13.07
N GLY A 203 31.45 -6.37 -12.88
CA GLY A 203 32.25 -7.58 -12.67
C GLY A 203 33.12 -7.49 -11.41
N ILE A 204 32.63 -6.86 -10.35
CA ILE A 204 33.35 -6.68 -9.08
C ILE A 204 32.85 -7.66 -8.02
N GLU A 205 33.72 -8.07 -7.11
CA GLU A 205 33.33 -8.95 -6.01
C GLU A 205 32.34 -8.26 -5.04
N PRO A 206 31.29 -8.94 -4.58
CA PRO A 206 30.29 -8.36 -3.66
C PRO A 206 30.85 -7.79 -2.37
N THR A 207 31.96 -8.41 -1.87
CA THR A 207 32.67 -8.01 -0.66
C THR A 207 33.72 -6.93 -0.92
N SER A 208 33.90 -6.51 -2.18
CA SER A 208 34.87 -5.49 -2.56
C SER A 208 34.60 -4.17 -1.84
N GLY A 209 35.66 -3.56 -1.31
CA GLY A 209 35.62 -2.20 -0.79
C GLY A 209 35.08 -1.17 -1.80
N ALA A 210 35.18 -1.47 -3.10
CA ALA A 210 34.66 -0.60 -4.15
C ALA A 210 33.09 -0.49 -4.11
N VAL A 211 32.41 -1.57 -3.75
CA VAL A 211 30.92 -1.58 -3.59
C VAL A 211 30.52 -0.69 -2.41
N SER A 212 31.08 -0.98 -1.24
CA SER A 212 30.79 -0.21 -0.02
C SER A 212 31.15 1.26 -0.17
N HIS A 213 32.30 1.55 -0.79
CA HIS A 213 32.70 2.92 -1.04
C HIS A 213 31.80 3.67 -2.01
N THR A 214 31.25 3.00 -3.03
CA THR A 214 30.30 3.62 -3.97
C THR A 214 29.03 4.08 -3.24
N ILE A 215 28.42 3.18 -2.45
CA ILE A 215 27.18 3.51 -1.69
C ILE A 215 27.46 4.60 -0.64
N LYS A 216 28.54 4.43 0.14
CA LYS A 216 28.93 5.42 1.14
C LYS A 216 29.18 6.80 0.52
N ARG A 217 29.86 6.84 -0.63
CA ARG A 217 30.16 8.10 -1.31
C ARG A 217 28.91 8.80 -1.82
N LEU A 218 27.94 8.06 -2.36
CA LEU A 218 26.64 8.61 -2.76
C LEU A 218 25.87 9.21 -1.57
N GLN A 219 25.92 8.55 -0.41
CA GLN A 219 25.32 9.05 0.82
C GLN A 219 26.04 10.31 1.33
N GLU A 220 27.39 10.33 1.36
CA GLU A 220 28.19 11.49 1.75
C GLU A 220 27.93 12.72 0.86
N LEU A 221 27.64 12.49 -0.41
CA LEU A 221 27.30 13.54 -1.37
C LEU A 221 25.84 14.00 -1.26
N GLY A 222 25.01 13.39 -0.41
CA GLY A 222 23.60 13.69 -0.29
C GLY A 222 22.80 13.31 -1.54
N LEU A 223 23.28 12.35 -2.33
CA LEU A 223 22.57 11.86 -3.52
C LEU A 223 21.60 10.73 -3.18
N ILE A 224 21.87 9.98 -2.12
CA ILE A 224 20.99 8.95 -1.60
C ILE A 224 20.86 9.06 -0.09
N THR A 225 19.72 8.62 0.43
CA THR A 225 19.50 8.32 1.84
C THR A 225 19.54 6.82 2.07
N ILE A 226 19.89 6.40 3.29
CA ILE A 226 19.84 5.01 3.75
C ILE A 226 18.96 4.97 4.98
N GLU A 227 17.86 4.24 4.88
CA GLU A 227 16.89 4.03 5.96
C GLU A 227 17.05 2.60 6.48
N GLU A 228 17.10 2.44 7.80
CA GLU A 228 17.05 1.14 8.45
C GLU A 228 15.61 0.81 8.81
N THR A 229 15.15 -0.35 8.36
CA THR A 229 13.79 -0.82 8.65
C THR A 229 13.80 -1.75 9.86
N ALA A 230 12.62 -1.94 10.49
CA ALA A 230 12.50 -2.91 11.57
C ALA A 230 12.91 -4.31 11.11
N GLY A 231 13.99 -4.84 11.66
CA GLY A 231 14.48 -6.19 11.37
C GLY A 231 13.57 -7.26 11.98
N THR A 232 13.46 -8.39 11.32
CA THR A 232 12.60 -9.51 11.74
C THR A 232 13.35 -10.63 12.46
N GLY A 233 14.62 -10.45 12.82
CA GLY A 233 15.44 -11.50 13.43
C GLY A 233 16.80 -11.01 13.93
N ASN A 234 17.68 -11.95 14.28
CA ASN A 234 19.01 -11.69 14.83
C ASN A 234 20.04 -11.12 13.82
N GLY A 235 19.60 -10.72 12.62
CA GLY A 235 20.46 -10.13 11.58
C GLY A 235 20.53 -8.60 11.67
N ALA A 236 21.43 -8.00 10.89
CA ALA A 236 21.44 -6.55 10.70
C ALA A 236 20.09 -6.10 10.09
N PRO A 237 19.56 -4.95 10.52
CA PRO A 237 18.31 -4.43 9.97
C PRO A 237 18.42 -4.24 8.46
N PRO A 238 17.39 -4.59 7.69
CA PRO A 238 17.34 -4.34 6.27
C PRO A 238 17.51 -2.85 5.97
N GLN A 239 18.32 -2.52 4.98
CA GLN A 239 18.59 -1.15 4.58
C GLN A 239 17.92 -0.84 3.24
N ILE A 240 17.18 0.25 3.22
CA ILE A 240 16.48 0.81 2.08
C ILE A 240 17.28 2.03 1.59
N LEU A 241 17.52 2.07 0.29
CA LEU A 241 18.12 3.21 -0.38
C LEU A 241 17.04 4.03 -1.05
N ALA A 242 17.09 5.35 -0.93
CA ALA A 242 16.23 6.26 -1.66
C ALA A 242 17.05 7.37 -2.29
N LEU A 243 16.64 7.86 -3.47
CA LEU A 243 17.19 9.09 -4.02
C LEU A 243 16.79 10.25 -3.13
N ASP A 244 17.75 11.07 -2.69
CA ASP A 244 17.45 12.36 -2.07
C ASP A 244 17.15 13.39 -3.17
N LYS A 245 16.65 14.54 -2.84
CA LYS A 245 16.34 15.64 -3.80
C LYS A 245 17.51 15.94 -4.74
N LEU A 246 18.75 15.90 -4.22
CA LEU A 246 19.95 16.09 -5.03
C LEU A 246 20.18 14.89 -5.95
N GLY A 247 19.87 13.67 -5.50
CA GLY A 247 19.96 12.44 -6.31
C GLY A 247 18.92 12.40 -7.41
N GLU A 248 17.69 12.83 -7.14
CA GLU A 248 16.65 12.99 -8.17
C GLU A 248 17.09 14.01 -9.23
N THR A 249 17.68 15.13 -8.81
CA THR A 249 18.24 16.12 -9.71
C THR A 249 19.37 15.52 -10.54
N ALA A 250 20.29 14.77 -9.91
CA ALA A 250 21.37 14.07 -10.61
C ALA A 250 20.83 13.09 -11.65
N TYR A 251 19.79 12.34 -11.30
CA TYR A 251 19.13 11.41 -12.22
C TYR A 251 18.52 12.15 -13.43
N ILE A 252 17.84 13.28 -13.22
CA ILE A 252 17.28 14.09 -14.30
C ILE A 252 18.38 14.53 -15.28
N PHE A 253 19.54 14.97 -14.78
CA PHE A 253 20.68 15.32 -15.64
C PHE A 253 21.27 14.10 -16.37
N LEU A 254 21.27 12.92 -15.75
CA LEU A 254 21.80 11.69 -16.34
C LEU A 254 20.87 11.05 -17.37
N ALA A 255 19.56 11.07 -17.11
CA ALA A 255 18.56 10.27 -17.85
C ALA A 255 17.56 11.12 -18.64
N GLN A 256 17.53 12.44 -18.45
CA GLN A 256 16.64 13.37 -19.14
C GLN A 256 15.15 13.07 -18.92
N LYS A 257 14.83 12.46 -17.77
CA LYS A 257 13.46 12.11 -17.37
C LYS A 257 13.33 12.14 -15.84
N LEU A 258 12.11 12.11 -15.32
CA LEU A 258 11.87 12.01 -13.88
C LEU A 258 12.17 10.60 -13.37
N PRO A 259 12.66 10.45 -12.13
CA PRO A 259 12.87 9.14 -11.54
C PRO A 259 11.54 8.42 -11.29
N THR A 260 11.57 7.10 -11.39
CA THR A 260 10.50 6.22 -10.93
C THR A 260 10.39 6.32 -9.42
N GLU A 261 9.16 6.25 -8.89
CA GLU A 261 8.91 6.25 -7.46
C GLU A 261 9.65 5.07 -6.79
N ASN A 262 10.19 5.32 -5.59
CA ASN A 262 10.87 4.31 -4.80
C ASN A 262 9.92 3.15 -4.47
N GLU A 263 10.27 1.93 -4.89
CA GLU A 263 9.41 0.75 -4.76
C GLU A 263 9.03 0.42 -3.30
N TYR A 264 9.92 0.70 -2.33
CA TYR A 264 9.64 0.45 -0.94
C TYR A 264 8.63 1.46 -0.38
N HIS A 265 8.81 2.74 -0.64
CA HIS A 265 7.90 3.77 -0.16
C HIS A 265 6.50 3.60 -0.79
N SER A 266 6.45 3.28 -2.08
CA SER A 266 5.20 2.97 -2.77
C SER A 266 4.49 1.76 -2.16
N ALA A 267 5.19 0.64 -2.00
CA ALA A 267 4.63 -0.58 -1.41
C ALA A 267 4.29 -0.41 0.09
N ARG A 268 5.09 0.38 0.84
CA ARG A 268 4.88 0.61 2.28
C ARG A 268 3.56 1.31 2.59
N SER A 269 3.07 2.15 1.68
CA SER A 269 1.77 2.79 1.83
C SER A 269 0.60 1.80 1.84
N ALA A 270 0.77 0.65 1.16
CA ALA A 270 -0.23 -0.40 1.02
C ALA A 270 -0.14 -1.48 2.12
N HIS A 271 0.99 -1.57 2.84
CA HIS A 271 1.24 -2.65 3.79
C HIS A 271 1.47 -2.12 5.20
N SER A 272 0.92 -2.81 6.19
CA SER A 272 0.92 -2.37 7.59
C SER A 272 2.28 -2.42 8.27
N THR A 273 3.23 -3.25 7.80
CA THR A 273 4.54 -3.44 8.44
C THR A 273 5.68 -3.48 7.44
N ASP A 274 6.86 -2.97 7.83
CA ASP A 274 8.09 -3.00 7.02
C ASP A 274 8.47 -4.41 6.60
N ALA A 275 8.35 -5.35 7.52
CA ALA A 275 8.72 -6.73 7.26
C ALA A 275 7.82 -7.41 6.23
N HIS A 276 6.52 -7.09 6.21
CA HIS A 276 5.61 -7.58 5.17
C HIS A 276 5.92 -6.91 3.84
N THR A 277 6.10 -5.58 3.82
CA THR A 277 6.51 -4.83 2.62
C THR A 277 7.76 -5.42 1.98
N LEU A 278 8.80 -5.68 2.77
CA LEU A 278 10.05 -6.27 2.28
C LEU A 278 9.84 -7.68 1.71
N LEU A 279 8.97 -8.48 2.32
CA LEU A 279 8.64 -9.80 1.80
C LEU A 279 7.90 -9.69 0.47
N VAL A 280 6.92 -8.81 0.35
CA VAL A 280 6.19 -8.51 -0.90
C VAL A 280 7.16 -8.13 -2.02
N LEU A 281 8.06 -7.18 -1.78
CA LEU A 281 9.06 -6.77 -2.76
C LEU A 281 9.99 -7.90 -3.17
N LYS A 282 10.38 -8.76 -2.22
CA LYS A 282 11.20 -9.92 -2.50
C LYS A 282 10.46 -10.96 -3.35
N VAL A 283 9.21 -11.23 -3.02
CA VAL A 283 8.36 -12.15 -3.80
C VAL A 283 8.15 -11.60 -5.21
N ALA A 284 7.89 -10.30 -5.35
CA ALA A 284 7.76 -9.66 -6.65
C ALA A 284 9.01 -9.86 -7.53
N SER A 285 10.22 -9.72 -6.95
CA SER A 285 11.47 -9.98 -7.69
C SER A 285 11.60 -11.44 -8.11
N ILE A 286 11.23 -12.38 -7.23
CA ILE A 286 11.23 -13.81 -7.57
C ILE A 286 10.25 -14.08 -8.72
N LEU A 287 9.06 -13.52 -8.69
CA LEU A 287 8.09 -13.68 -9.77
C LEU A 287 8.64 -13.16 -11.11
N VAL A 288 9.32 -12.01 -11.11
CA VAL A 288 9.98 -11.49 -12.32
C VAL A 288 11.09 -12.43 -12.81
N GLU A 289 11.93 -12.96 -11.91
CA GLU A 289 12.98 -13.93 -12.24
C GLU A 289 12.38 -15.23 -12.82
N GLU A 290 11.17 -15.60 -12.43
CA GLU A 290 10.42 -16.77 -12.94
C GLU A 290 9.59 -16.48 -14.20
N GLY A 291 9.70 -15.28 -14.76
CA GLY A 291 9.07 -14.89 -16.04
C GLY A 291 7.68 -14.30 -15.92
N TYR A 292 7.20 -14.00 -14.72
CA TYR A 292 5.94 -13.27 -14.53
C TYR A 292 6.15 -11.76 -14.77
N GLU A 293 5.16 -11.12 -15.40
CA GLU A 293 5.09 -9.66 -15.45
C GLU A 293 4.42 -9.15 -14.16
N VAL A 294 5.14 -8.42 -13.31
CA VAL A 294 4.59 -7.83 -12.11
C VAL A 294 4.01 -6.45 -12.44
N ALA A 295 2.67 -6.35 -12.43
CA ALA A 295 1.95 -5.13 -12.75
C ALA A 295 1.84 -4.17 -11.56
N SER A 296 1.71 -4.70 -10.32
CA SER A 296 1.65 -3.90 -9.09
C SER A 296 2.16 -4.68 -7.89
N LYS A 297 2.70 -3.95 -6.91
CA LYS A 297 3.21 -4.44 -5.62
C LYS A 297 2.43 -3.87 -4.44
N GLY A 298 1.20 -3.46 -4.63
CA GLY A 298 0.34 -2.87 -3.60
C GLY A 298 -1.02 -2.50 -4.14
N GLU A 299 -1.87 -2.03 -3.24
CA GLU A 299 -3.31 -1.78 -3.35
C GLU A 299 -3.90 -1.64 -4.76
N ILE A 300 -4.23 -2.77 -5.37
CA ILE A 300 -5.26 -2.79 -6.42
C ILE A 300 -6.51 -3.40 -5.78
N ASN A 301 -7.54 -2.59 -5.66
CA ASN A 301 -8.81 -3.00 -5.09
C ASN A 301 -9.70 -3.58 -6.17
N PHE A 302 -10.08 -4.85 -6.02
CA PHE A 302 -11.04 -5.54 -6.87
C PHE A 302 -12.41 -5.54 -6.18
N PRO A 303 -13.38 -4.76 -6.67
CA PRO A 303 -14.72 -4.74 -6.09
C PRO A 303 -15.44 -6.06 -6.32
N LEU A 304 -16.10 -6.56 -5.28
CA LEU A 304 -16.87 -7.79 -5.27
C LEU A 304 -18.34 -7.52 -4.96
N PRO A 305 -19.27 -8.42 -5.33
CA PRO A 305 -20.69 -8.30 -4.98
C PRO A 305 -20.89 -8.12 -3.47
N GLY A 306 -21.84 -7.28 -3.10
CA GLY A 306 -22.15 -6.96 -1.71
C GLY A 306 -21.19 -5.96 -1.06
N GLY A 307 -20.47 -5.15 -1.85
CA GLY A 307 -19.56 -4.11 -1.34
C GLY A 307 -18.27 -4.64 -0.73
N ARG A 308 -17.99 -5.94 -0.93
CA ARG A 308 -16.71 -6.54 -0.52
C ARG A 308 -15.58 -6.12 -1.45
N ILE A 309 -14.36 -6.18 -0.96
CA ILE A 309 -13.17 -5.84 -1.73
C ILE A 309 -12.14 -6.96 -1.55
N SER A 310 -11.42 -7.29 -2.61
CA SER A 310 -10.20 -8.10 -2.58
C SER A 310 -9.02 -7.22 -2.99
N SER A 311 -7.95 -7.26 -2.19
CA SER A 311 -6.74 -6.46 -2.43
C SER A 311 -5.53 -7.38 -2.33
N PRO A 312 -5.08 -7.99 -3.46
CA PRO A 312 -3.90 -8.84 -3.44
C PRO A 312 -2.65 -8.03 -3.13
N ASP A 313 -1.68 -8.67 -2.47
CA ASP A 313 -0.39 -8.07 -2.18
C ASP A 313 0.43 -7.79 -3.46
N ILE A 314 0.28 -8.65 -4.47
CA ILE A 314 0.93 -8.51 -5.78
C ILE A 314 -0.07 -8.84 -6.88
N LEU A 315 -0.16 -7.97 -7.88
CA LEU A 315 -0.76 -8.30 -9.17
C LEU A 315 0.34 -8.68 -10.15
N ALA A 316 0.35 -9.92 -10.58
CA ALA A 316 1.25 -10.43 -11.60
C ALA A 316 0.48 -10.88 -12.84
N ARG A 317 1.18 -11.09 -13.95
CA ARG A 317 0.60 -11.62 -15.18
C ARG A 317 1.46 -12.74 -15.73
N GLU A 318 0.82 -13.83 -16.14
CA GLU A 318 1.44 -14.97 -16.81
C GLU A 318 0.65 -15.28 -18.08
N ASN A 319 1.31 -15.30 -19.23
CA ASN A 319 0.67 -15.60 -20.53
C ASN A 319 -0.59 -14.74 -20.82
N GLY A 320 -0.58 -13.48 -20.40
CA GLY A 320 -1.70 -12.55 -20.58
C GLY A 320 -2.83 -12.71 -19.56
N ARG A 321 -2.72 -13.61 -18.59
CA ARG A 321 -3.68 -13.81 -17.50
C ARG A 321 -3.20 -13.12 -16.24
N ASP A 322 -4.08 -12.33 -15.61
CA ASP A 322 -3.82 -11.71 -14.32
C ASP A 322 -3.83 -12.76 -13.19
N ILE A 323 -2.84 -12.70 -12.32
CA ILE A 323 -2.61 -13.57 -11.17
C ILE A 323 -2.57 -12.69 -9.93
N HIS A 324 -3.45 -12.96 -8.98
CA HIS A 324 -3.48 -12.31 -7.68
C HIS A 324 -2.66 -13.14 -6.69
N VAL A 325 -1.56 -12.58 -6.20
CA VAL A 325 -0.67 -13.26 -5.27
C VAL A 325 -0.80 -12.66 -3.88
N GLU A 326 -1.16 -13.49 -2.92
CA GLU A 326 -1.15 -13.17 -1.50
C GLU A 326 0.18 -13.59 -0.89
N VAL A 327 0.77 -12.70 -0.08
CA VAL A 327 2.06 -12.93 0.56
C VAL A 327 1.87 -13.03 2.07
N GLU A 328 2.27 -14.14 2.66
CA GLU A 328 1.99 -14.43 4.06
C GLU A 328 3.27 -14.67 4.88
N ARG A 329 3.44 -13.86 5.93
CA ARG A 329 4.56 -13.95 6.88
C ARG A 329 4.24 -14.77 8.11
N ASP A 330 2.99 -14.70 8.56
CA ASP A 330 2.54 -15.40 9.76
C ASP A 330 1.06 -15.76 9.65
N VAL A 331 0.65 -16.70 10.45
CA VAL A 331 -0.76 -17.05 10.64
C VAL A 331 -1.22 -16.35 11.90
N ASN A 332 -1.84 -15.17 11.74
CA ASN A 332 -2.33 -14.39 12.87
C ASN A 332 -3.48 -15.15 13.57
N LYS A 333 -3.31 -15.47 14.85
CA LYS A 333 -4.26 -16.27 15.62
C LYS A 333 -5.44 -15.45 16.17
N GLY A 334 -5.42 -14.13 16.03
CA GLY A 334 -6.39 -13.25 16.70
C GLY A 334 -7.62 -12.83 15.86
N ASP A 335 -7.61 -13.07 14.54
CA ASP A 335 -8.68 -12.65 13.63
C ASP A 335 -9.05 -13.76 12.65
N GLU A 336 -9.64 -14.83 13.16
CA GLU A 336 -10.04 -15.97 12.32
C GLU A 336 -11.11 -15.59 11.28
N GLU A 337 -12.09 -14.77 11.67
CA GLU A 337 -13.16 -14.34 10.76
C GLU A 337 -12.64 -13.41 9.64
N GLY A 338 -11.77 -12.47 9.96
CA GLY A 338 -11.16 -11.60 8.97
C GLY A 338 -10.30 -12.37 7.97
N ARG A 339 -9.56 -13.36 8.46
CA ARG A 339 -8.77 -14.24 7.60
C ARG A 339 -9.64 -15.14 6.73
N GLU A 340 -10.70 -15.69 7.27
CA GLU A 340 -11.66 -16.47 6.50
C GLU A 340 -12.28 -15.61 5.37
N ARG A 341 -12.73 -14.40 5.69
CA ARG A 341 -13.23 -13.44 4.69
C ARG A 341 -12.17 -13.09 3.65
N LYS A 342 -10.90 -12.91 4.04
CA LYS A 342 -9.79 -12.67 3.11
C LYS A 342 -9.74 -13.76 2.04
N TRP A 343 -9.70 -15.04 2.45
CA TRP A 343 -9.61 -16.14 1.50
C TRP A 343 -10.85 -16.31 0.64
N GLN A 344 -12.03 -16.07 1.20
CA GLN A 344 -13.28 -16.06 0.44
C GLN A 344 -13.32 -14.93 -0.59
N ASN A 345 -12.87 -13.73 -0.23
CA ASN A 345 -12.78 -12.60 -1.15
C ASN A 345 -11.76 -12.86 -2.26
N ALA A 346 -10.58 -13.38 -1.94
CA ALA A 346 -9.57 -13.73 -2.91
C ALA A 346 -10.08 -14.81 -3.89
N PHE A 347 -10.78 -15.84 -3.38
CA PHE A 347 -11.43 -16.86 -4.20
C PHE A 347 -12.47 -16.26 -5.15
N ASP A 348 -13.34 -15.38 -4.64
CA ASP A 348 -14.42 -14.77 -5.43
C ASP A 348 -13.83 -13.83 -6.51
N ALA A 349 -12.77 -13.05 -6.17
CA ALA A 349 -12.10 -12.13 -7.09
C ALA A 349 -11.40 -12.84 -8.26
N THR A 350 -10.86 -14.04 -7.99
CA THR A 350 -10.05 -14.80 -8.95
C THR A 350 -10.81 -15.95 -9.60
N GLN A 351 -12.11 -16.07 -9.34
CA GLN A 351 -12.92 -17.18 -9.79
C GLN A 351 -12.34 -18.57 -9.40
N GLY A 352 -11.74 -18.60 -8.20
CA GLY A 352 -11.23 -19.85 -7.62
C GLY A 352 -9.74 -20.10 -7.81
N TRP A 353 -8.97 -19.16 -8.35
CA TRP A 353 -7.52 -19.30 -8.51
C TRP A 353 -6.77 -18.54 -7.42
N LEU A 354 -6.18 -19.27 -6.47
CA LEU A 354 -5.46 -18.70 -5.34
C LEU A 354 -3.97 -18.98 -5.46
N TYR A 355 -3.18 -17.91 -5.49
CA TYR A 355 -1.72 -17.96 -5.48
C TYR A 355 -1.22 -17.39 -4.16
N ILE A 356 -0.50 -18.20 -3.37
CA ILE A 356 -0.09 -17.85 -2.01
C ILE A 356 1.40 -18.10 -1.85
N PHE A 357 2.13 -17.05 -1.51
CA PHE A 357 3.56 -17.10 -1.25
C PHE A 357 3.83 -16.94 0.24
N CYS A 358 4.48 -17.92 0.86
CA CYS A 358 4.75 -17.94 2.30
C CYS A 358 6.21 -17.61 2.61
N GLU A 359 6.47 -17.08 3.81
CA GLU A 359 7.86 -16.86 4.24
C GLU A 359 8.59 -18.20 4.49
N THR A 360 7.92 -19.18 5.14
CA THR A 360 8.52 -20.48 5.51
C THR A 360 7.61 -21.64 5.19
N GLU A 361 8.19 -22.87 5.14
CA GLU A 361 7.42 -24.12 4.98
C GLU A 361 6.46 -24.34 6.16
N ALA A 362 6.83 -23.95 7.36
CA ALA A 362 5.97 -24.09 8.54
C ALA A 362 4.70 -23.25 8.43
N ILE A 363 4.83 -22.03 7.93
CA ILE A 363 3.70 -21.12 7.65
C ILE A 363 2.84 -21.72 6.54
N GLN A 364 3.43 -22.20 5.45
CA GLN A 364 2.72 -22.84 4.34
C GLN A 364 1.84 -24.00 4.81
N LYS A 365 2.36 -24.90 5.68
CA LYS A 365 1.59 -26.01 6.22
C LYS A 365 0.36 -25.55 7.01
N LYS A 366 0.48 -24.50 7.81
CA LYS A 366 -0.65 -23.91 8.55
C LYS A 366 -1.66 -23.27 7.61
N LEU A 367 -1.20 -22.53 6.61
CA LEU A 367 -2.06 -21.84 5.65
C LEU A 367 -2.86 -22.81 4.78
N ILE A 368 -2.30 -23.95 4.39
CA ILE A 368 -3.06 -24.99 3.69
C ILE A 368 -4.30 -25.39 4.49
N GLN A 369 -4.17 -25.59 5.81
CA GLN A 369 -5.29 -25.95 6.67
C GLN A 369 -6.29 -24.79 6.81
N GLU A 370 -5.80 -23.57 6.97
CA GLU A 370 -6.61 -22.36 7.09
C GLU A 370 -7.42 -22.09 5.83
N VAL A 371 -6.79 -22.09 4.65
CA VAL A 371 -7.45 -21.87 3.36
C VAL A 371 -8.49 -22.99 3.08
N ASN A 372 -8.15 -24.25 3.36
CA ASN A 372 -9.11 -25.33 3.22
C ASN A 372 -10.33 -25.15 4.13
N ARG A 373 -10.16 -24.67 5.37
CA ARG A 373 -11.25 -24.37 6.31
C ARG A 373 -12.08 -23.20 5.82
N ALA A 374 -11.45 -22.11 5.41
CA ALA A 374 -12.13 -20.91 4.91
C ALA A 374 -12.98 -21.16 3.66
N LEU A 375 -12.56 -22.14 2.84
CA LEU A 375 -13.26 -22.54 1.63
C LEU A 375 -14.11 -23.81 1.80
N ALA A 376 -14.30 -24.31 3.03
CA ALA A 376 -14.92 -25.61 3.31
C ALA A 376 -16.37 -25.75 2.84
N SER A 377 -17.07 -24.64 2.47
CA SER A 377 -18.35 -24.75 1.79
C SER A 377 -18.17 -25.53 0.47
N GLU A 378 -18.99 -26.55 0.26
CA GLU A 378 -18.91 -27.47 -0.89
C GLU A 378 -18.78 -26.76 -2.24
N SER A 379 -19.40 -25.59 -2.36
CA SER A 379 -19.38 -24.80 -3.59
C SER A 379 -18.04 -24.14 -3.90
N ARG A 380 -17.16 -23.87 -2.90
CA ARG A 380 -15.88 -23.19 -3.10
C ARG A 380 -14.71 -24.17 -3.17
N LEU A 381 -14.55 -25.02 -2.17
CA LEU A 381 -13.38 -25.92 -2.08
C LEU A 381 -13.28 -26.88 -3.25
N GLY A 382 -14.42 -27.37 -3.74
CA GLY A 382 -14.50 -28.24 -4.92
C GLY A 382 -14.14 -27.57 -6.24
N ARG A 383 -14.08 -26.23 -6.28
CA ARG A 383 -13.75 -25.43 -7.47
C ARG A 383 -12.42 -24.70 -7.36
N ALA A 384 -11.76 -24.78 -6.20
CA ALA A 384 -10.55 -24.01 -5.95
C ALA A 384 -9.32 -24.64 -6.61
N ASN A 385 -8.57 -23.82 -7.34
CA ASN A 385 -7.19 -24.05 -7.74
C ASN A 385 -6.30 -23.30 -6.76
N ILE A 386 -5.54 -24.03 -5.95
CA ILE A 386 -4.71 -23.44 -4.91
C ILE A 386 -3.24 -23.75 -5.22
N PHE A 387 -2.46 -22.71 -5.39
CA PHE A 387 -1.03 -22.75 -5.68
C PHE A 387 -0.28 -22.11 -4.52
N MET A 388 0.60 -22.88 -3.88
CA MET A 388 1.37 -22.37 -2.75
C MET A 388 2.86 -22.66 -2.90
N THR A 389 3.66 -21.72 -2.46
CA THR A 389 5.11 -21.88 -2.34
C THR A 389 5.65 -21.12 -1.14
N ASN A 390 6.94 -21.24 -0.87
CA ASN A 390 7.61 -20.50 0.19
C ASN A 390 9.06 -20.16 -0.19
N LEU A 391 9.67 -19.20 0.54
CA LEU A 391 11.03 -18.75 0.25
C LEU A 391 12.07 -19.85 0.38
N GLU A 392 11.89 -20.81 1.29
CA GLU A 392 12.84 -21.91 1.52
C GLU A 392 12.85 -22.86 0.31
N ALA A 393 11.66 -23.18 -0.22
CA ALA A 393 11.51 -23.99 -1.42
C ALA A 393 12.18 -23.33 -2.63
N VAL A 394 11.91 -22.04 -2.86
CA VAL A 394 12.52 -21.28 -3.97
C VAL A 394 14.04 -21.22 -3.84
N LYS A 395 14.57 -20.92 -2.65
CA LYS A 395 16.03 -20.87 -2.40
C LYS A 395 16.71 -22.21 -2.59
N SER A 396 16.03 -23.30 -2.27
CA SER A 396 16.56 -24.67 -2.48
C SER A 396 16.39 -25.20 -3.92
N GLY A 397 15.81 -24.39 -4.82
CA GLY A 397 15.51 -24.79 -6.19
C GLY A 397 14.40 -25.83 -6.30
N LYS A 398 13.59 -26.01 -5.24
CA LYS A 398 12.47 -26.95 -5.26
C LYS A 398 11.39 -26.47 -6.22
N ARG A 399 10.93 -27.36 -7.09
CA ARG A 399 9.89 -27.09 -8.09
C ARG A 399 8.78 -28.14 -7.98
N HIS A 400 7.61 -27.77 -8.46
CA HIS A 400 6.55 -28.75 -8.73
C HIS A 400 6.92 -29.61 -9.94
N VAL A 401 6.21 -30.71 -10.17
CA VAL A 401 6.48 -31.66 -11.27
C VAL A 401 6.34 -31.03 -12.66
N ASP A 402 5.58 -29.94 -12.79
CA ASP A 402 5.43 -29.15 -14.02
C ASP A 402 6.55 -28.08 -14.22
N GLY A 403 7.52 -28.05 -13.31
CA GLY A 403 8.63 -27.09 -13.33
C GLY A 403 8.32 -25.74 -12.69
N SER A 404 7.07 -25.46 -12.28
CA SER A 404 6.69 -24.19 -11.65
C SER A 404 7.25 -24.02 -10.24
N ILE A 405 7.33 -22.77 -9.77
CA ILE A 405 7.72 -22.46 -8.39
C ILE A 405 6.65 -22.83 -7.37
N TRP A 406 5.42 -23.09 -7.79
CA TRP A 406 4.29 -23.40 -6.92
C TRP A 406 4.35 -24.87 -6.47
N VAL A 407 5.16 -25.15 -5.45
CA VAL A 407 5.51 -26.51 -5.00
C VAL A 407 4.35 -27.31 -4.44
N SER A 408 3.25 -26.68 -4.05
CA SER A 408 2.01 -27.31 -3.61
C SER A 408 0.87 -26.82 -4.48
N GLN A 409 0.23 -27.75 -5.19
CA GLN A 409 -0.89 -27.44 -6.08
C GLN A 409 -2.08 -28.34 -5.72
N LYS A 410 -3.26 -27.75 -5.67
CA LYS A 410 -4.53 -28.44 -5.52
C LYS A 410 -5.47 -27.98 -6.63
N HIS A 411 -6.00 -28.89 -7.36
CA HIS A 411 -6.98 -28.68 -8.43
C HIS A 411 -8.36 -29.18 -8.04
N PRO A 412 -9.44 -28.63 -8.64
CA PRO A 412 -10.78 -29.15 -8.45
C PRO A 412 -10.86 -30.65 -8.75
N ALA A 413 -11.69 -31.35 -7.97
CA ALA A 413 -11.95 -32.77 -8.24
C ALA A 413 -12.64 -32.93 -9.61
N GLY A 414 -11.97 -33.56 -10.55
CA GLY A 414 -12.53 -33.88 -11.89
C GLY A 414 -11.87 -33.17 -13.08
N VAL A 415 -10.90 -32.26 -12.84
CA VAL A 415 -10.02 -31.69 -13.90
C VAL A 415 -8.68 -32.39 -13.78
N ARG A 416 -8.45 -33.43 -14.56
CA ARG A 416 -7.14 -34.04 -14.81
C ARG A 416 -6.71 -33.78 -16.24
#